data_2e0a6858974e71a19e8363d5d61e3842
#
_entry.id   2e0a6858974e71a19e8363d5d61e3842
#
_cell.length_a   1.000
_cell.length_b   1.000
_cell.length_c   1.000
_cell.angle_alpha   90.00
_cell.angle_beta   90.00
_cell.angle_gamma   90.00
#
_symmetry.space_group_name_H-M   'P 1'
#
loop_
_entity.id
_entity.type
_entity.pdbx_description
1 polymer ?
#
loop_
_entity_poly.entity_id
_entity_poly.type
_entity_poly.pdbx_seq_one_letter_code
_entity_poly.pdbx_strand_id
1 'polypeptide(L)'
;MRRPSRPEIRLRVDLGRDLRPHRSAKIEAHLRVDVRAGGAPAELPAIELAVIIAVDVAEPLRAAVRHALPAALRALPDGISFTVLGAGPEPVRCHPGGDAVWAVADEREKRRAAFATGAIPLHRDGPRPAGYAAWAARARTLLAARPLSVRHLLLITDGSSAPGDTRLEQELDACAGHFTCDVLALGADWSPEPLLTLAERLHGTAEFVDDGLGTAITAAIRRLRRVHAPQLPIEVTVRPSVRQVALNEKAPRPHRLGGLPRPGRPHRWSFPTYQWEEGGRDYLLTLVADADNDPLETYLQFAMVSVGDVHAAVTARWHHPGPPPPELPAGAASVREQKSTTVMREALRRGLVALGEERREAARGHLGRAARLADRFGTDWVLDEIRAVADIEDAPAGRVRLRRAVDADTLGPMILRAGSRPVSLTDGAGPLPGPRCGRCATPAGAEARHCVACGERLL
;
A
#
# COMPACT_ATOMS: atom_id res chain seq x y z
N MET A 1 -33.17 14.93 -2.36
CA MET A 1 -31.72 14.60 -2.47
C MET A 1 -31.59 13.07 -2.61
N ARG A 2 -31.18 12.56 -3.76
CA ARG A 2 -30.87 11.14 -3.96
C ARG A 2 -29.57 10.83 -3.18
N ARG A 3 -29.57 9.76 -2.38
CA ARG A 3 -28.32 9.30 -1.71
C ARG A 3 -27.30 8.94 -2.81
N PRO A 4 -26.00 9.31 -2.65
CA PRO A 4 -24.97 8.93 -3.60
C PRO A 4 -24.94 7.41 -3.73
N SER A 5 -24.83 6.90 -4.94
CA SER A 5 -24.71 5.48 -5.20
C SER A 5 -23.43 4.96 -4.52
N ARG A 6 -23.60 4.04 -3.56
CA ARG A 6 -22.44 3.39 -2.92
C ARG A 6 -21.68 2.56 -3.94
N PRO A 7 -20.35 2.48 -3.86
CA PRO A 7 -19.59 1.59 -4.73
C PRO A 7 -20.04 0.14 -4.52
N GLU A 8 -20.13 -0.63 -5.60
CA GLU A 8 -20.35 -2.07 -5.52
C GLU A 8 -19.07 -2.73 -5.04
N ILE A 9 -19.15 -3.49 -3.96
CA ILE A 9 -18.02 -4.20 -3.35
C ILE A 9 -18.22 -5.69 -3.54
N ARG A 10 -17.16 -6.41 -3.98
CA ARG A 10 -17.12 -7.86 -4.01
C ARG A 10 -15.94 -8.31 -3.14
N LEU A 11 -16.18 -9.32 -2.32
CA LEU A 11 -15.18 -9.90 -1.42
C LEU A 11 -15.09 -11.40 -1.68
N ARG A 12 -13.87 -11.87 -1.97
CA ARG A 12 -13.54 -13.29 -2.12
C ARG A 12 -12.51 -13.67 -1.07
N VAL A 13 -12.64 -14.88 -0.52
CA VAL A 13 -11.71 -15.46 0.44
C VAL A 13 -11.30 -16.85 -0.01
N ASP A 14 -9.99 -17.05 -0.19
CA ASP A 14 -9.41 -18.35 -0.55
C ASP A 14 -8.48 -18.82 0.58
N LEU A 15 -8.69 -20.04 1.08
CA LEU A 15 -7.91 -20.60 2.18
C LEU A 15 -6.65 -21.31 1.69
N GLY A 16 -5.53 -21.12 2.40
CA GLY A 16 -4.23 -21.68 2.03
C GLY A 16 -4.04 -23.16 2.30
N ARG A 17 -4.60 -23.69 3.38
CA ARG A 17 -4.45 -25.10 3.76
C ARG A 17 -5.38 -25.48 4.91
N ASP A 18 -5.67 -26.78 5.05
CA ASP A 18 -6.22 -27.39 6.25
C ASP A 18 -5.19 -27.44 7.38
N LEU A 19 -5.65 -27.54 8.61
CA LEU A 19 -4.85 -27.28 9.80
C LEU A 19 -4.53 -28.58 10.53
N ARG A 20 -3.33 -28.65 11.09
CA ARG A 20 -2.98 -29.64 12.11
C ARG A 20 -3.12 -29.01 13.50
N PRO A 21 -3.65 -29.76 14.51
CA PRO A 21 -3.74 -29.26 15.85
C PRO A 21 -2.35 -28.88 16.37
N HIS A 22 -2.18 -27.64 16.75
CA HIS A 22 -0.95 -27.12 17.31
C HIS A 22 -1.26 -25.85 18.11
N ARG A 23 -0.49 -25.59 19.16
CA ARG A 23 -0.50 -24.32 19.88
C ARG A 23 0.05 -23.24 18.95
N SER A 24 -0.60 -22.34 18.42
CA SER A 24 -0.12 -21.30 17.49
C SER A 24 -0.08 -21.77 16.03
N ALA A 25 -1.08 -22.53 15.57
CA ALA A 25 -1.21 -22.84 14.15
C ALA A 25 -1.56 -21.59 13.34
N LYS A 26 -0.90 -21.44 12.18
CA LYS A 26 -1.16 -20.33 11.25
C LYS A 26 -2.20 -20.71 10.23
N ILE A 27 -3.26 -19.91 10.16
CA ILE A 27 -4.28 -19.95 9.12
C ILE A 27 -4.01 -18.78 8.18
N GLU A 28 -3.80 -19.07 6.91
CA GLU A 28 -3.50 -18.06 5.89
C GLU A 28 -4.60 -18.07 4.84
N ALA A 29 -5.22 -16.93 4.63
CA ALA A 29 -6.26 -16.74 3.63
C ALA A 29 -5.91 -15.59 2.68
N HIS A 30 -6.10 -15.80 1.39
CA HIS A 30 -6.05 -14.74 0.39
C HIS A 30 -7.44 -14.08 0.33
N LEU A 31 -7.46 -12.75 0.48
CA LEU A 31 -8.66 -11.94 0.35
C LEU A 31 -8.52 -11.11 -0.93
N ARG A 32 -9.52 -11.19 -1.81
CA ARG A 32 -9.68 -10.29 -2.94
C ARG A 32 -10.86 -9.37 -2.69
N VAL A 33 -10.62 -8.06 -2.73
CA VAL A 33 -11.66 -7.03 -2.61
C VAL A 33 -11.72 -6.26 -3.91
N ASP A 34 -12.82 -6.38 -4.65
CA ASP A 34 -13.05 -5.63 -5.88
C ASP A 34 -14.05 -4.50 -5.60
N VAL A 35 -13.72 -3.29 -6.05
CA VAL A 35 -14.57 -2.10 -5.97
C VAL A 35 -14.93 -1.67 -7.39
N ARG A 36 -16.22 -1.48 -7.67
CA ARG A 36 -16.73 -0.95 -8.93
C ARG A 36 -17.50 0.33 -8.67
N ALA A 37 -17.46 1.24 -9.61
CA ALA A 37 -18.32 2.42 -9.56
C ALA A 37 -19.79 2.00 -9.56
N GLY A 38 -20.53 2.39 -8.55
CA GLY A 38 -21.98 2.14 -8.48
C GLY A 38 -22.73 3.21 -9.28
N GLY A 39 -23.23 2.91 -10.48
CA GLY A 39 -24.03 3.80 -11.31
C GLY A 39 -23.29 4.47 -12.45
N ALA A 40 -23.99 5.28 -13.23
CA ALA A 40 -23.43 6.00 -14.35
C ALA A 40 -22.37 7.03 -13.89
N PRO A 41 -21.26 7.22 -14.62
CA PRO A 41 -20.14 8.07 -14.23
C PRO A 41 -20.48 9.53 -13.91
N ALA A 42 -21.63 10.00 -14.34
CA ALA A 42 -22.08 11.39 -14.20
C ALA A 42 -22.71 11.74 -12.83
N GLU A 43 -22.97 10.77 -11.94
CA GLU A 43 -23.74 10.98 -10.70
C GLU A 43 -22.98 10.67 -9.40
N LEU A 44 -21.69 10.35 -9.44
CA LEU A 44 -20.91 10.23 -8.22
C LEU A 44 -20.74 11.62 -7.59
N PRO A 45 -21.01 11.79 -6.28
CA PRO A 45 -20.74 13.05 -5.61
C PRO A 45 -19.25 13.37 -5.79
N ALA A 46 -18.94 14.59 -6.17
CA ALA A 46 -17.57 15.05 -6.26
C ALA A 46 -16.90 14.84 -4.90
N ILE A 47 -16.00 13.85 -4.82
CA ILE A 47 -15.21 13.63 -3.61
C ILE A 47 -14.30 14.85 -3.45
N GLU A 48 -14.42 15.51 -2.32
CA GLU A 48 -13.54 16.64 -2.01
C GLU A 48 -12.12 16.15 -1.87
N LEU A 49 -11.22 16.65 -2.70
CA LEU A 49 -9.81 16.30 -2.73
C LEU A 49 -8.99 17.45 -2.17
N ALA A 50 -8.19 17.18 -1.15
CA ALA A 50 -7.21 18.09 -0.58
C ALA A 50 -5.79 17.56 -0.82
N VAL A 51 -4.98 18.31 -1.56
CA VAL A 51 -3.61 17.93 -1.93
C VAL A 51 -2.60 18.97 -1.42
N ILE A 52 -1.59 18.49 -0.71
CA ILE A 52 -0.37 19.25 -0.44
C ILE A 52 0.67 18.86 -1.47
N ILE A 53 1.20 19.82 -2.20
CA ILE A 53 2.35 19.63 -3.09
C ILE A 53 3.56 20.21 -2.35
N ALA A 54 4.41 19.34 -1.83
CA ALA A 54 5.60 19.69 -1.05
C ALA A 54 6.86 19.53 -1.90
N VAL A 55 7.72 20.55 -1.91
CA VAL A 55 8.96 20.57 -2.69
C VAL A 55 10.15 20.68 -1.72
N ASP A 56 10.80 19.55 -1.53
CA ASP A 56 11.96 19.33 -0.66
C ASP A 56 13.20 19.03 -1.51
N VAL A 57 13.69 20.06 -2.22
CA VAL A 57 14.71 19.92 -3.25
C VAL A 57 15.78 20.97 -3.08
N ALA A 58 17.03 20.59 -3.32
CA ALA A 58 18.19 21.50 -3.30
C ALA A 58 18.34 22.32 -4.59
N GLU A 59 19.09 23.41 -4.50
CA GLU A 59 19.32 24.38 -5.57
C GLU A 59 19.77 23.77 -6.93
N PRO A 60 20.61 22.73 -6.99
CA PRO A 60 21.02 22.16 -8.27
C PRO A 60 19.85 21.68 -9.15
N LEU A 61 18.73 21.26 -8.53
CA LEU A 61 17.53 20.81 -9.24
C LEU A 61 16.48 21.92 -9.47
N ARG A 62 16.81 23.16 -9.15
CA ARG A 62 15.93 24.33 -9.31
C ARG A 62 15.33 24.42 -10.72
N ALA A 63 16.16 24.23 -11.75
CA ALA A 63 15.70 24.37 -13.13
C ALA A 63 14.59 23.36 -13.47
N ALA A 64 14.76 22.08 -13.07
CA ALA A 64 13.76 21.03 -13.29
C ALA A 64 12.44 21.36 -12.59
N VAL A 65 12.49 21.75 -11.31
CA VAL A 65 11.30 22.11 -10.52
C VAL A 65 10.61 23.34 -11.08
N ARG A 66 11.35 24.42 -11.38
CA ARG A 66 10.77 25.68 -11.92
C ARG A 66 10.17 25.52 -13.30
N HIS A 67 10.66 24.59 -14.08
CA HIS A 67 10.07 24.28 -15.38
C HIS A 67 8.79 23.44 -15.23
N ALA A 68 8.85 22.38 -14.44
CA ALA A 68 7.80 21.37 -14.34
C ALA A 68 6.60 21.80 -13.49
N LEU A 69 6.87 22.39 -12.31
CA LEU A 69 5.83 22.68 -11.30
C LEU A 69 4.78 23.69 -11.78
N PRO A 70 5.13 24.84 -12.43
CA PRO A 70 4.13 25.75 -12.96
C PRO A 70 3.20 25.14 -14.01
N ALA A 71 3.73 24.26 -14.86
CA ALA A 71 2.93 23.55 -15.86
C ALA A 71 1.96 22.55 -15.21
N ALA A 72 2.45 21.79 -14.24
CA ALA A 72 1.63 20.84 -13.47
C ALA A 72 0.52 21.54 -12.67
N LEU A 73 0.80 22.69 -12.05
CA LEU A 73 -0.19 23.49 -11.34
C LEU A 73 -1.28 24.03 -12.26
N ARG A 74 -0.94 24.48 -13.47
CA ARG A 74 -1.91 24.89 -14.46
C ARG A 74 -2.79 23.74 -14.96
N ALA A 75 -2.25 22.51 -14.97
CA ALA A 75 -2.96 21.30 -15.34
C ALA A 75 -3.79 20.68 -14.21
N LEU A 76 -3.80 21.26 -12.99
CA LEU A 76 -4.65 20.79 -11.90
C LEU A 76 -6.11 20.76 -12.34
N PRO A 77 -6.85 19.69 -12.05
CA PRO A 77 -8.28 19.65 -12.28
C PRO A 77 -9.02 20.70 -11.43
N ASP A 78 -10.06 21.31 -11.96
CA ASP A 78 -10.87 22.30 -11.25
C ASP A 78 -11.52 21.71 -9.99
N GLY A 79 -11.71 22.54 -8.98
CA GLY A 79 -12.38 22.20 -7.73
C GLY A 79 -11.50 21.49 -6.68
N ILE A 80 -10.25 21.13 -7.01
CA ILE A 80 -9.31 20.53 -6.03
C ILE A 80 -8.88 21.60 -5.03
N SER A 81 -8.96 21.30 -3.73
CA SER A 81 -8.31 22.09 -2.68
C SER A 81 -6.83 21.76 -2.64
N PHE A 82 -5.95 22.76 -2.77
CA PHE A 82 -4.51 22.53 -2.78
C PHE A 82 -3.72 23.57 -2.02
N THR A 83 -2.52 23.18 -1.62
CA THR A 83 -1.51 24.04 -0.99
C THR A 83 -0.13 23.65 -1.52
N VAL A 84 0.76 24.61 -1.71
CA VAL A 84 2.14 24.38 -2.15
C VAL A 84 3.09 24.78 -1.03
N LEU A 85 3.96 23.85 -0.65
CA LEU A 85 5.00 24.05 0.34
C LEU A 85 6.38 24.00 -0.32
N GLY A 86 7.30 24.81 0.14
CA GLY A 86 8.72 24.79 -0.25
C GLY A 86 9.63 24.59 0.96
N ALA A 87 10.93 24.45 0.69
CA ALA A 87 11.95 24.21 1.68
C ALA A 87 12.21 25.46 2.55
N GLY A 88 12.58 25.24 3.82
CA GLY A 88 12.92 26.26 4.81
C GLY A 88 13.42 25.60 6.09
N PRO A 89 13.69 26.38 7.17
CA PRO A 89 13.93 25.82 8.50
C PRO A 89 12.82 24.88 8.97
N GLU A 90 11.59 25.19 8.58
CA GLU A 90 10.41 24.31 8.55
C GLU A 90 9.76 24.44 7.17
N PRO A 91 8.90 23.48 6.76
CA PRO A 91 8.17 23.58 5.49
C PRO A 91 7.37 24.89 5.37
N VAL A 92 7.72 25.72 4.40
CA VAL A 92 7.16 27.07 4.19
C VAL A 92 6.04 27.02 3.16
N ARG A 93 4.89 27.64 3.49
CA ARG A 93 3.80 27.77 2.52
C ARG A 93 4.12 28.83 1.47
N CYS A 94 4.09 28.42 0.21
CA CYS A 94 4.34 29.26 -0.96
C CYS A 94 3.05 29.72 -1.63
N HIS A 95 2.01 28.85 -1.57
CA HIS A 95 0.69 29.17 -2.09
C HIS A 95 -0.38 28.36 -1.32
N PRO A 96 -1.56 28.96 -1.01
CA PRO A 96 -1.93 30.36 -1.19
C PRO A 96 -1.16 31.29 -0.25
N GLY A 97 -1.06 32.57 -0.66
CA GLY A 97 -0.49 33.63 0.18
C GLY A 97 -1.49 34.14 1.23
N GLY A 98 -1.01 34.96 2.18
CA GLY A 98 -1.81 35.57 3.24
C GLY A 98 -2.31 34.53 4.27
N ASP A 99 -3.50 34.76 4.83
CA ASP A 99 -4.08 33.92 5.89
C ASP A 99 -4.77 32.66 5.39
N ALA A 100 -5.07 32.59 4.09
CA ALA A 100 -5.69 31.40 3.49
C ALA A 100 -4.75 30.19 3.58
N VAL A 101 -5.25 29.06 4.09
CA VAL A 101 -4.49 27.82 4.19
C VAL A 101 -4.60 27.00 2.89
N TRP A 102 -5.77 27.07 2.23
CA TRP A 102 -6.11 26.30 1.04
C TRP A 102 -6.57 27.20 -0.08
N ALA A 103 -6.14 26.91 -1.30
CA ALA A 103 -6.68 27.43 -2.54
C ALA A 103 -7.58 26.37 -3.18
N VAL A 104 -8.65 26.80 -3.85
CA VAL A 104 -9.45 25.94 -4.72
C VAL A 104 -9.00 26.15 -6.16
N ALA A 105 -8.65 25.08 -6.84
CA ALA A 105 -8.15 25.13 -8.20
C ALA A 105 -9.23 25.66 -9.15
N ASP A 106 -9.00 26.85 -9.66
CA ASP A 106 -9.67 27.49 -10.78
C ASP A 106 -8.61 28.15 -11.68
N GLU A 107 -8.97 28.66 -12.80
CA GLU A 107 -8.03 29.29 -13.75
C GLU A 107 -7.22 30.45 -13.14
N ARG A 108 -7.80 31.18 -12.20
CA ARG A 108 -7.14 32.29 -11.53
C ARG A 108 -6.12 31.80 -10.50
N GLU A 109 -6.55 30.88 -9.62
CA GLU A 109 -5.69 30.35 -8.56
C GLU A 109 -4.56 29.46 -9.10
N LYS A 110 -4.80 28.70 -10.15
CA LYS A 110 -3.76 27.93 -10.86
C LYS A 110 -2.67 28.84 -11.44
N ARG A 111 -3.05 29.97 -12.05
CA ARG A 111 -2.08 30.97 -12.57
C ARG A 111 -1.31 31.65 -11.44
N ARG A 112 -1.97 31.97 -10.33
CA ARG A 112 -1.32 32.55 -9.14
C ARG A 112 -0.32 31.57 -8.52
N ALA A 113 -0.71 30.31 -8.36
CA ALA A 113 0.16 29.26 -7.85
C ALA A 113 1.38 29.05 -8.75
N ALA A 114 1.16 28.96 -10.07
CA ALA A 114 2.23 28.83 -11.04
C ALA A 114 3.22 30.01 -11.01
N PHE A 115 2.74 31.23 -10.78
CA PHE A 115 3.60 32.40 -10.59
C PHE A 115 4.37 32.35 -9.26
N ALA A 116 3.69 32.04 -8.16
CA ALA A 116 4.29 31.97 -6.82
C ALA A 116 5.42 30.91 -6.76
N THR A 117 5.25 29.79 -7.46
CA THR A 117 6.27 28.73 -7.50
C THR A 117 7.52 29.08 -8.31
N GLY A 118 7.49 30.14 -9.11
CA GLY A 118 8.71 30.70 -9.72
C GLY A 118 9.76 31.18 -8.70
N ALA A 119 9.33 31.55 -7.50
CA ALA A 119 10.17 31.96 -6.37
C ALA A 119 10.14 30.94 -5.21
N ILE A 120 9.75 29.67 -5.48
CA ILE A 120 9.67 28.66 -4.42
C ILE A 120 11.03 28.50 -3.71
N PRO A 121 11.07 28.54 -2.37
CA PRO A 121 12.31 28.33 -1.65
C PRO A 121 12.75 26.88 -1.77
N LEU A 122 14.03 26.70 -2.07
CA LEU A 122 14.72 25.42 -2.17
C LEU A 122 15.86 25.38 -1.15
N HIS A 123 16.35 24.19 -0.83
CA HIS A 123 17.50 24.07 0.04
C HIS A 123 18.75 24.69 -0.60
N ARG A 124 19.50 25.44 0.21
CA ARG A 124 20.82 25.96 -0.16
C ARG A 124 21.90 25.12 0.51
N ASP A 125 23.13 25.26 0.04
CA ASP A 125 24.28 24.63 0.69
C ASP A 125 24.35 25.04 2.17
N GLY A 126 24.40 24.06 3.07
CA GLY A 126 24.42 24.28 4.51
C GLY A 126 23.66 23.21 5.31
N PRO A 127 23.59 23.34 6.64
CA PRO A 127 22.86 22.38 7.46
C PRO A 127 21.38 22.38 7.10
N ARG A 128 20.86 21.20 6.81
CA ARG A 128 19.47 20.97 6.39
C ARG A 128 18.55 20.95 7.62
N PRO A 129 17.56 21.83 7.69
CA PRO A 129 16.81 22.02 8.92
C PRO A 129 15.62 21.11 9.09
N ALA A 130 14.98 20.64 8.02
CA ALA A 130 13.75 19.87 8.10
C ALA A 130 13.93 18.46 7.52
N GLY A 131 13.91 17.43 8.38
CA GLY A 131 13.79 16.03 7.96
C GLY A 131 12.37 15.67 7.50
N TYR A 132 12.20 14.45 6.99
CA TYR A 132 10.88 13.96 6.53
C TYR A 132 9.81 13.97 7.63
N ALA A 133 10.19 13.85 8.90
CA ALA A 133 9.25 14.02 10.02
C ALA A 133 8.61 15.40 10.02
N ALA A 134 9.36 16.48 9.72
CA ALA A 134 8.81 17.83 9.70
C ALA A 134 7.80 18.02 8.53
N TRP A 135 8.08 17.44 7.38
CA TRP A 135 7.14 17.44 6.24
C TRP A 135 5.85 16.67 6.57
N ALA A 136 5.96 15.51 7.18
CA ALA A 136 4.82 14.70 7.62
C ALA A 136 3.99 15.42 8.71
N ALA A 137 4.63 16.00 9.72
CA ALA A 137 3.98 16.77 10.77
C ALA A 137 3.24 18.00 10.21
N ARG A 138 3.86 18.71 9.28
CA ARG A 138 3.25 19.87 8.61
C ARG A 138 2.03 19.45 7.80
N ALA A 139 2.14 18.38 7.03
CA ALA A 139 1.03 17.83 6.26
C ALA A 139 -0.13 17.41 7.18
N ARG A 140 0.16 16.70 8.27
CA ARG A 140 -0.85 16.28 9.27
C ARG A 140 -1.60 17.49 9.84
N THR A 141 -0.88 18.53 10.23
CA THR A 141 -1.48 19.76 10.77
C THR A 141 -2.41 20.44 9.76
N LEU A 142 -1.98 20.59 8.51
CA LEU A 142 -2.78 21.24 7.47
C LEU A 142 -3.99 20.41 7.05
N LEU A 143 -3.85 19.10 6.93
CA LEU A 143 -4.90 18.19 6.49
C LEU A 143 -5.91 17.84 7.58
N ALA A 144 -5.61 18.06 8.86
CA ALA A 144 -6.54 17.83 9.97
C ALA A 144 -7.83 18.63 9.83
N ALA A 145 -7.79 19.81 9.20
CA ALA A 145 -8.96 20.64 8.93
C ALA A 145 -9.90 20.10 7.82
N ARG A 146 -9.56 18.96 7.19
CA ARG A 146 -10.27 18.38 6.04
C ARG A 146 -10.72 16.92 6.31
N PRO A 147 -11.56 16.65 7.32
CA PRO A 147 -11.84 15.28 7.78
C PRO A 147 -12.61 14.41 6.77
N LEU A 148 -13.35 15.02 5.84
CA LEU A 148 -14.19 14.31 4.86
C LEU A 148 -13.56 14.21 3.46
N SER A 149 -12.39 14.80 3.24
CA SER A 149 -11.72 14.85 1.94
C SER A 149 -10.83 13.64 1.73
N VAL A 150 -10.56 13.30 0.47
CA VAL A 150 -9.35 12.55 0.12
C VAL A 150 -8.16 13.46 0.42
N ARG A 151 -7.37 13.09 1.41
CA ARG A 151 -6.25 13.88 1.93
C ARG A 151 -4.95 13.28 1.44
N HIS A 152 -4.14 14.08 0.76
CA HIS A 152 -2.94 13.58 0.12
C HIS A 152 -1.76 14.55 0.23
N LEU A 153 -0.58 14.00 0.51
CA LEU A 153 0.71 14.66 0.40
C LEU A 153 1.42 14.12 -0.85
N LEU A 154 1.76 14.98 -1.77
CA LEU A 154 2.70 14.71 -2.85
C LEU A 154 4.04 15.35 -2.49
N LEU A 155 5.00 14.54 -2.10
CA LEU A 155 6.35 14.98 -1.72
C LEU A 155 7.29 14.82 -2.92
N ILE A 156 7.86 15.93 -3.37
CA ILE A 156 8.89 15.99 -4.41
C ILE A 156 10.21 16.25 -3.68
N THR A 157 11.15 15.31 -3.74
CA THR A 157 12.38 15.37 -2.95
C THR A 157 13.60 14.89 -3.72
N ASP A 158 14.75 15.46 -3.44
CA ASP A 158 16.05 14.98 -3.89
C ASP A 158 16.72 14.04 -2.88
N GLY A 159 15.98 13.66 -1.84
CA GLY A 159 16.44 12.75 -0.80
C GLY A 159 17.42 13.34 0.19
N SER A 160 17.74 14.57 0.01
CA SER A 160 18.79 15.27 0.75
C SER A 160 18.45 15.56 2.21
N SER A 161 17.18 15.46 2.60
CA SER A 161 16.69 15.71 3.97
C SER A 161 16.76 14.49 4.91
N ALA A 162 17.21 13.33 4.44
CA ALA A 162 16.95 12.06 5.08
C ALA A 162 17.94 11.53 6.13
N PRO A 163 19.24 11.77 6.09
CA PRO A 163 20.14 11.03 6.98
C PRO A 163 19.92 11.39 8.45
N GLY A 164 19.50 10.41 9.25
CA GLY A 164 19.44 10.50 10.70
C GLY A 164 18.19 11.14 11.31
N ASP A 165 17.07 11.19 10.60
CA ASP A 165 15.80 11.68 11.17
C ASP A 165 15.20 10.67 12.17
N THR A 166 15.68 10.72 13.40
CA THR A 166 15.27 9.83 14.50
C THR A 166 13.81 9.99 14.91
N ARG A 167 13.12 11.05 14.48
CA ARG A 167 11.71 11.32 14.77
C ARG A 167 10.77 10.78 13.71
N LEU A 168 11.30 10.32 12.56
CA LEU A 168 10.48 9.92 11.43
C LEU A 168 9.47 8.83 11.79
N GLU A 169 9.90 7.75 12.44
CA GLU A 169 9.00 6.63 12.82
C GLU A 169 7.87 7.09 13.74
N GLN A 170 8.18 7.89 14.74
CA GLN A 170 7.19 8.43 15.68
C GLN A 170 6.17 9.32 14.96
N GLU A 171 6.62 10.17 14.05
CA GLU A 171 5.73 11.07 13.32
C GLU A 171 4.87 10.31 12.30
N LEU A 172 5.41 9.27 11.67
CA LEU A 172 4.63 8.40 10.78
C LEU A 172 3.53 7.66 11.54
N ASP A 173 3.79 7.21 12.77
CA ASP A 173 2.74 6.66 13.64
C ASP A 173 1.64 7.69 13.93
N ALA A 174 2.02 8.94 14.21
CA ALA A 174 1.07 10.02 14.43
C ALA A 174 0.29 10.42 13.16
N CYS A 175 0.85 10.20 11.97
CA CYS A 175 0.22 10.47 10.68
C CYS A 175 -0.68 9.33 10.19
N ALA A 176 -0.57 8.14 10.76
CA ALA A 176 -1.31 6.96 10.31
C ALA A 176 -2.83 7.23 10.26
N GLY A 177 -3.43 7.03 9.10
CA GLY A 177 -4.87 7.26 8.90
C GLY A 177 -5.29 8.70 8.66
N HIS A 178 -4.41 9.66 8.75
CA HIS A 178 -4.75 11.07 8.53
C HIS A 178 -4.70 11.46 7.06
N PHE A 179 -3.76 10.93 6.29
CA PHE A 179 -3.60 11.19 4.86
C PHE A 179 -2.74 10.09 4.22
N THR A 180 -2.65 10.12 2.88
CA THR A 180 -1.75 9.26 2.10
C THR A 180 -0.61 10.08 1.51
N CYS A 181 0.54 9.46 1.20
CA CYS A 181 1.71 10.17 0.67
C CYS A 181 2.32 9.46 -0.53
N ASP A 182 2.37 10.15 -1.67
CA ASP A 182 3.21 9.73 -2.79
C ASP A 182 4.53 10.54 -2.78
N VAL A 183 5.62 9.86 -3.10
CA VAL A 183 6.96 10.44 -3.15
C VAL A 183 7.47 10.40 -4.58
N LEU A 184 7.90 11.54 -5.10
CA LEU A 184 8.62 11.68 -6.37
C LEU A 184 10.08 12.03 -6.06
N ALA A 185 10.97 11.06 -6.25
CA ALA A 185 12.40 11.22 -6.01
C ALA A 185 13.11 11.74 -7.26
N LEU A 186 13.95 12.75 -7.09
CA LEU A 186 14.74 13.42 -8.14
C LEU A 186 16.23 13.30 -7.85
N GLY A 187 17.06 13.30 -8.90
CA GLY A 187 18.51 13.23 -8.75
C GLY A 187 19.00 11.86 -8.33
N ALA A 188 20.27 11.77 -7.88
CA ALA A 188 20.94 10.50 -7.60
C ALA A 188 21.36 10.32 -6.12
N ASP A 189 21.51 11.41 -5.37
CA ASP A 189 22.13 11.43 -4.03
C ASP A 189 21.15 11.15 -2.90
N TRP A 190 20.31 10.10 -3.00
CA TRP A 190 19.30 9.77 -1.99
C TRP A 190 19.28 8.29 -1.61
N SER A 191 18.85 8.03 -0.38
CA SER A 191 18.61 6.67 0.13
C SER A 191 17.18 6.22 -0.17
N PRO A 192 16.96 5.04 -0.77
CA PRO A 192 15.61 4.55 -1.08
C PRO A 192 14.79 4.16 0.15
N GLU A 193 15.42 3.68 1.24
CA GLU A 193 14.73 3.18 2.42
C GLU A 193 13.81 4.20 3.09
N PRO A 194 14.22 5.45 3.39
CA PRO A 194 13.32 6.44 3.99
C PRO A 194 12.12 6.78 3.11
N LEU A 195 12.33 6.82 1.77
CA LEU A 195 11.27 7.13 0.81
C LEU A 195 10.25 6.00 0.72
N LEU A 196 10.72 4.75 0.70
CA LEU A 196 9.86 3.57 0.76
C LEU A 196 9.10 3.51 2.09
N THR A 197 9.75 3.81 3.21
CA THR A 197 9.11 3.84 4.53
C THR A 197 7.98 4.88 4.57
N LEU A 198 8.22 6.10 4.06
CA LEU A 198 7.18 7.13 3.93
C LEU A 198 5.99 6.63 3.12
N ALA A 199 6.25 6.11 1.93
CA ALA A 199 5.21 5.64 1.03
C ALA A 199 4.43 4.46 1.63
N GLU A 200 5.10 3.46 2.21
CA GLU A 200 4.46 2.30 2.84
C GLU A 200 3.61 2.70 4.05
N ARG A 201 4.16 3.49 4.97
CA ARG A 201 3.48 3.87 6.21
C ARG A 201 2.30 4.81 5.96
N LEU A 202 2.36 5.62 4.91
CA LEU A 202 1.31 6.56 4.51
C LEU A 202 0.51 6.09 3.28
N HIS A 203 0.53 4.78 2.99
CA HIS A 203 -0.32 4.12 1.98
C HIS A 203 -0.24 4.72 0.57
N GLY A 204 0.93 5.18 0.16
CA GLY A 204 1.18 5.75 -1.16
C GLY A 204 2.21 4.97 -1.99
N THR A 205 2.90 5.70 -2.86
CA THR A 205 3.95 5.17 -3.75
C THR A 205 5.21 5.99 -3.66
N ALA A 206 6.37 5.39 -3.94
CA ALA A 206 7.62 6.10 -4.16
C ALA A 206 8.11 5.82 -5.58
N GLU A 207 8.37 6.86 -6.36
CA GLU A 207 8.76 6.77 -7.76
C GLU A 207 9.98 7.65 -8.00
N PHE A 208 10.97 7.12 -8.74
CA PHE A 208 12.08 7.90 -9.24
C PHE A 208 11.67 8.57 -10.56
N VAL A 209 11.93 9.87 -10.65
CA VAL A 209 11.63 10.69 -11.82
C VAL A 209 12.94 11.28 -12.35
N ASP A 210 13.43 10.69 -13.42
CA ASP A 210 14.60 11.20 -14.15
C ASP A 210 14.19 12.39 -15.01
N ASP A 211 13.24 12.15 -15.91
CA ASP A 211 12.65 13.16 -16.78
C ASP A 211 11.12 13.25 -16.60
N GLY A 212 10.54 14.37 -16.99
CA GLY A 212 9.08 14.49 -17.04
C GLY A 212 8.41 14.73 -15.69
N LEU A 213 9.04 15.41 -14.74
CA LEU A 213 8.48 15.73 -13.42
C LEU A 213 7.05 16.30 -13.50
N GLY A 214 6.77 17.20 -14.44
CA GLY A 214 5.42 17.76 -14.64
C GLY A 214 4.38 16.68 -15.00
N THR A 215 4.76 15.70 -15.80
CA THR A 215 3.93 14.54 -16.15
C THR A 215 3.69 13.66 -14.94
N ALA A 216 4.72 13.38 -14.15
CA ALA A 216 4.61 12.57 -12.93
C ALA A 216 3.67 13.23 -11.89
N ILE A 217 3.82 14.53 -11.63
CA ILE A 217 2.92 15.30 -10.75
C ILE A 217 1.47 15.21 -11.26
N THR A 218 1.27 15.46 -12.55
CA THR A 218 -0.06 15.44 -13.17
C THR A 218 -0.69 14.04 -13.08
N ALA A 219 0.08 12.98 -13.32
CA ALA A 219 -0.37 11.61 -13.22
C ALA A 219 -0.78 11.23 -11.79
N ALA A 220 0.04 11.60 -10.79
CA ALA A 220 -0.27 11.39 -9.38
C ALA A 220 -1.61 12.04 -8.99
N ILE A 221 -1.81 13.31 -9.34
CA ILE A 221 -3.04 14.04 -9.00
C ILE A 221 -4.27 13.48 -9.76
N ARG A 222 -4.12 13.13 -11.04
CA ARG A 222 -5.20 12.49 -11.81
C ARG A 222 -5.62 11.15 -11.23
N ARG A 223 -4.69 10.37 -10.68
CA ARG A 223 -4.99 9.11 -9.98
C ARG A 223 -5.91 9.36 -8.77
N LEU A 224 -5.65 10.39 -7.97
CA LEU A 224 -6.48 10.73 -6.82
C LEU A 224 -7.93 11.05 -7.18
N ARG A 225 -8.21 11.55 -8.38
CA ARG A 225 -9.58 11.77 -8.86
C ARG A 225 -10.36 10.51 -9.20
N ARG A 226 -9.68 9.37 -9.34
CA ARG A 226 -10.31 8.06 -9.57
C ARG A 226 -10.72 7.35 -8.28
N VAL A 227 -10.51 7.99 -7.14
CA VAL A 227 -10.91 7.43 -5.84
C VAL A 227 -12.42 7.47 -5.70
N HIS A 228 -13.04 6.30 -5.51
CA HIS A 228 -14.49 6.14 -5.28
C HIS A 228 -14.83 6.09 -3.79
N ALA A 229 -13.90 5.61 -2.95
CA ALA A 229 -14.06 5.63 -1.50
C ALA A 229 -12.74 6.12 -0.85
N PRO A 230 -12.77 7.27 -0.14
CA PRO A 230 -11.60 7.80 0.56
C PRO A 230 -11.07 6.82 1.60
N GLN A 231 -11.97 6.15 2.29
CA GLN A 231 -11.65 5.18 3.33
C GLN A 231 -12.67 4.04 3.30
N LEU A 232 -12.18 2.81 3.36
CA LEU A 232 -13.01 1.61 3.40
C LEU A 232 -12.35 0.57 4.32
N PRO A 233 -12.67 0.54 5.62
CA PRO A 233 -12.01 -0.36 6.55
C PRO A 233 -12.36 -1.83 6.26
N ILE A 234 -11.35 -2.72 6.38
CA ILE A 234 -11.54 -4.17 6.41
C ILE A 234 -11.69 -4.58 7.87
N GLU A 235 -12.83 -5.13 8.23
CA GLU A 235 -13.09 -5.60 9.57
C GLU A 235 -12.97 -7.12 9.65
N VAL A 236 -12.30 -7.62 10.69
CA VAL A 236 -12.11 -9.05 10.91
C VAL A 236 -12.62 -9.40 12.31
N THR A 237 -13.70 -10.18 12.36
CA THR A 237 -14.22 -10.75 13.60
C THR A 237 -13.74 -12.20 13.70
N VAL A 238 -13.11 -12.55 14.81
CA VAL A 238 -12.46 -13.87 14.97
C VAL A 238 -13.04 -14.68 16.12
N ARG A 239 -12.85 -16.02 16.06
CA ARG A 239 -13.15 -16.91 17.18
C ARG A 239 -12.27 -16.63 18.40
N PRO A 240 -12.70 -17.00 19.61
CA PRO A 240 -11.89 -16.90 20.83
C PRO A 240 -10.56 -17.67 20.76
N SER A 241 -10.49 -18.76 19.98
CA SER A 241 -9.24 -19.53 19.78
C SER A 241 -8.18 -18.79 18.96
N VAL A 242 -8.54 -17.69 18.26
CA VAL A 242 -7.61 -16.87 17.48
C VAL A 242 -7.00 -15.80 18.37
N ARG A 243 -5.67 -15.85 18.51
CA ARG A 243 -4.91 -14.94 19.39
C ARG A 243 -4.26 -13.77 18.65
N GLN A 244 -3.96 -13.93 17.36
CA GLN A 244 -3.31 -12.89 16.56
C GLN A 244 -3.98 -12.78 15.19
N VAL A 245 -4.09 -11.54 14.72
CA VAL A 245 -4.62 -11.21 13.41
C VAL A 245 -3.65 -10.25 12.73
N ALA A 246 -3.21 -10.58 11.52
CA ALA A 246 -2.39 -9.71 10.69
C ALA A 246 -2.96 -9.67 9.29
N LEU A 247 -3.01 -8.48 8.70
CA LEU A 247 -3.48 -8.25 7.34
C LEU A 247 -2.40 -7.49 6.56
N ASN A 248 -2.01 -8.04 5.41
CA ASN A 248 -1.02 -7.43 4.55
C ASN A 248 -1.61 -7.24 3.16
N GLU A 249 -1.59 -6.05 2.63
CA GLU A 249 -1.89 -5.82 1.21
C GLU A 249 -0.78 -6.43 0.36
N LYS A 250 -1.15 -7.12 -0.73
CA LYS A 250 -0.22 -7.79 -1.64
C LYS A 250 -0.24 -7.17 -3.03
N ALA A 251 -1.40 -6.68 -3.44
CA ALA A 251 -1.58 -5.94 -4.68
C ALA A 251 -2.68 -4.88 -4.51
N PRO A 252 -2.59 -3.75 -5.20
CA PRO A 252 -1.49 -3.34 -6.07
C PRO A 252 -0.25 -2.86 -5.31
N ARG A 253 -0.35 -2.53 -4.02
CA ARG A 253 0.73 -1.91 -3.22
C ARG A 253 1.06 -2.77 -2.01
N PRO A 254 2.13 -3.58 -2.07
CA PRO A 254 2.46 -4.47 -0.96
C PRO A 254 2.88 -3.68 0.28
N HIS A 255 2.07 -3.75 1.35
CA HIS A 255 2.40 -3.19 2.65
C HIS A 255 1.64 -3.88 3.78
N ARG A 256 2.12 -3.72 5.00
CA ARG A 256 1.47 -4.24 6.20
C ARG A 256 0.45 -3.22 6.71
N LEU A 257 -0.78 -3.69 6.96
CA LEU A 257 -1.81 -2.85 7.57
C LEU A 257 -1.73 -2.89 9.10
N GLY A 258 -1.79 -1.72 9.72
CA GLY A 258 -1.93 -1.59 11.15
C GLY A 258 -3.35 -1.97 11.59
N GLY A 259 -3.51 -3.12 12.27
CA GLY A 259 -4.79 -3.54 12.81
C GLY A 259 -5.04 -2.95 14.18
N LEU A 260 -6.23 -2.39 14.41
CA LEU A 260 -6.67 -1.88 15.69
C LEU A 260 -7.78 -2.77 16.26
N PRO A 261 -7.57 -3.40 17.45
CA PRO A 261 -8.67 -4.10 18.13
C PRO A 261 -9.75 -3.08 18.52
N ARG A 262 -11.02 -3.42 18.33
CA ARG A 262 -12.11 -2.52 18.71
C ARG A 262 -12.28 -2.48 20.22
N PRO A 263 -12.35 -1.28 20.85
CA PRO A 263 -12.58 -1.14 22.27
C PRO A 263 -13.85 -1.91 22.72
N GLY A 264 -13.74 -2.70 23.80
CA GLY A 264 -14.84 -3.52 24.31
C GLY A 264 -15.23 -4.74 23.45
N ARG A 265 -14.51 -5.01 22.36
CA ARG A 265 -14.74 -6.17 21.47
C ARG A 265 -13.41 -6.82 21.07
N PRO A 266 -12.75 -7.59 21.96
CA PRO A 266 -11.38 -8.08 21.76
C PRO A 266 -11.23 -9.02 20.56
N HIS A 267 -12.33 -9.62 20.08
CA HIS A 267 -12.35 -10.50 18.91
C HIS A 267 -12.66 -9.77 17.58
N ARG A 268 -12.73 -8.43 17.60
CA ARG A 268 -12.99 -7.64 16.39
C ARG A 268 -11.85 -6.67 16.12
N TRP A 269 -11.26 -6.79 14.94
CA TRP A 269 -10.16 -5.98 14.44
C TRP A 269 -10.63 -5.09 13.29
N SER A 270 -10.13 -3.87 13.23
CA SER A 270 -10.35 -2.97 12.11
C SER A 270 -9.02 -2.62 11.46
N PHE A 271 -8.93 -2.83 10.17
CA PHE A 271 -7.77 -2.49 9.35
C PHE A 271 -8.16 -1.33 8.44
N PRO A 272 -7.69 -0.12 8.68
CA PRO A 272 -8.00 1.02 7.83
C PRO A 272 -7.34 0.84 6.46
N THR A 273 -8.10 1.12 5.40
CA THR A 273 -7.60 1.17 4.03
C THR A 273 -8.10 2.44 3.35
N TYR A 274 -7.31 2.96 2.40
CA TYR A 274 -7.51 4.30 1.86
C TYR A 274 -7.50 4.32 0.34
N GLN A 275 -8.06 5.39 -0.25
CA GLN A 275 -8.00 5.71 -1.67
C GLN A 275 -8.38 4.54 -2.58
N TRP A 276 -9.60 4.05 -2.43
CA TRP A 276 -10.12 3.00 -3.27
C TRP A 276 -10.51 3.56 -4.65
N GLU A 277 -9.74 3.16 -5.65
CA GLU A 277 -10.05 3.32 -7.06
C GLU A 277 -10.91 2.15 -7.52
N GLU A 278 -11.44 2.22 -8.74
CA GLU A 278 -12.05 1.05 -9.39
C GLU A 278 -10.99 -0.03 -9.62
N GLY A 279 -11.34 -1.26 -9.30
CA GLY A 279 -10.46 -2.42 -9.44
C GLY A 279 -10.34 -3.27 -8.20
N GLY A 280 -9.41 -4.22 -8.23
CA GLY A 280 -9.20 -5.19 -7.17
C GLY A 280 -7.97 -4.91 -6.33
N ARG A 281 -8.07 -5.26 -5.03
CA ARG A 281 -6.93 -5.32 -4.12
C ARG A 281 -6.84 -6.70 -3.48
N ASP A 282 -5.63 -7.19 -3.37
CA ASP A 282 -5.35 -8.50 -2.81
C ASP A 282 -4.64 -8.38 -1.47
N TYR A 283 -5.12 -9.15 -0.50
CA TYR A 283 -4.60 -9.17 0.85
C TYR A 283 -4.27 -10.60 1.28
N LEU A 284 -3.25 -10.73 2.11
CA LEU A 284 -2.99 -11.96 2.87
C LEU A 284 -3.39 -11.74 4.32
N LEU A 285 -4.47 -12.41 4.73
CA LEU A 285 -4.88 -12.50 6.13
C LEU A 285 -4.13 -13.66 6.77
N THR A 286 -3.49 -13.40 7.89
CA THR A 286 -2.84 -14.42 8.72
C THR A 286 -3.46 -14.38 10.10
N LEU A 287 -4.02 -15.52 10.52
CA LEU A 287 -4.53 -15.74 11.87
C LEU A 287 -3.60 -16.71 12.58
N VAL A 288 -3.39 -16.52 13.89
CA VAL A 288 -2.74 -17.51 14.75
C VAL A 288 -3.77 -18.04 15.72
N ALA A 289 -4.10 -19.31 15.62
CA ALA A 289 -5.13 -19.96 16.41
C ALA A 289 -4.58 -21.12 17.23
N ASP A 290 -5.25 -21.41 18.33
CA ASP A 290 -4.99 -22.53 19.23
C ASP A 290 -6.09 -23.59 19.07
N ALA A 291 -5.69 -24.87 18.95
CA ALA A 291 -6.63 -25.95 18.73
C ALA A 291 -7.18 -26.58 20.04
N ASP A 292 -6.69 -26.17 21.22
CA ASP A 292 -6.90 -26.87 22.50
C ASP A 292 -8.39 -27.16 22.82
N ASN A 293 -9.31 -26.29 22.41
CA ASN A 293 -10.75 -26.43 22.69
C ASN A 293 -11.62 -26.51 21.42
N ASP A 294 -11.02 -26.65 20.24
CA ASP A 294 -11.74 -26.75 18.98
C ASP A 294 -11.96 -28.23 18.61
N PRO A 295 -13.14 -28.62 18.09
CA PRO A 295 -13.38 -29.97 17.61
C PRO A 295 -12.53 -30.28 16.36
N LEU A 296 -12.04 -31.53 16.29
CA LEU A 296 -11.33 -32.05 15.12
C LEU A 296 -12.34 -32.46 14.04
N GLU A 297 -11.86 -32.54 12.79
CA GLU A 297 -12.60 -32.96 11.58
C GLU A 297 -13.93 -32.22 11.37
N THR A 298 -14.06 -31.04 11.97
CA THR A 298 -15.25 -30.20 11.84
C THR A 298 -14.86 -28.87 11.20
N TYR A 299 -15.61 -28.42 10.19
CA TYR A 299 -15.42 -27.10 9.61
C TYR A 299 -15.81 -26.01 10.61
N LEU A 300 -14.85 -25.19 10.96
CA LEU A 300 -14.99 -24.08 11.89
C LEU A 300 -14.79 -22.77 11.16
N GLN A 301 -15.60 -21.78 11.48
CA GLN A 301 -15.40 -20.43 11.02
C GLN A 301 -14.41 -19.72 11.95
N PHE A 302 -13.16 -19.53 11.51
CA PHE A 302 -12.11 -18.87 12.28
C PHE A 302 -12.23 -17.36 12.26
N ALA A 303 -12.71 -16.80 11.15
CA ALA A 303 -12.98 -15.39 11.04
C ALA A 303 -14.17 -15.09 10.13
N MET A 304 -14.75 -13.92 10.33
CA MET A 304 -15.61 -13.22 9.39
C MET A 304 -14.92 -11.93 8.95
N VAL A 305 -14.65 -11.81 7.68
CA VAL A 305 -14.11 -10.59 7.06
C VAL A 305 -15.28 -9.78 6.53
N SER A 306 -15.27 -8.47 6.79
CA SER A 306 -16.33 -7.55 6.36
C SER A 306 -15.72 -6.33 5.69
N VAL A 307 -16.27 -5.91 4.56
CA VAL A 307 -15.90 -4.69 3.84
C VAL A 307 -17.19 -3.98 3.43
N GLY A 308 -17.49 -2.86 4.07
CA GLY A 308 -18.82 -2.26 3.94
C GLY A 308 -19.93 -3.22 4.35
N ASP A 309 -20.87 -3.46 3.45
CA ASP A 309 -22.01 -4.36 3.68
C ASP A 309 -21.75 -5.81 3.20
N VAL A 310 -20.54 -6.09 2.67
CA VAL A 310 -20.18 -7.42 2.15
C VAL A 310 -19.37 -8.19 3.18
N HIS A 311 -19.63 -9.49 3.28
CA HIS A 311 -19.01 -10.36 4.27
C HIS A 311 -18.56 -11.68 3.63
N ALA A 312 -17.44 -12.22 4.11
CA ALA A 312 -16.95 -13.53 3.72
C ALA A 312 -16.30 -14.25 4.92
N ALA A 313 -16.54 -15.54 5.02
CA ALA A 313 -16.01 -16.35 6.11
C ALA A 313 -14.67 -16.98 5.76
N VAL A 314 -13.79 -17.06 6.75
CA VAL A 314 -12.58 -17.90 6.73
C VAL A 314 -12.91 -19.18 7.48
N THR A 315 -13.12 -20.26 6.74
CA THR A 315 -13.46 -21.58 7.29
C THR A 315 -12.32 -22.55 7.08
N ALA A 316 -11.99 -23.31 8.11
CA ALA A 316 -11.00 -24.38 8.06
C ALA A 316 -11.39 -25.49 9.04
N ARG A 317 -10.69 -26.61 9.02
CA ARG A 317 -10.88 -27.70 9.99
C ARG A 317 -9.53 -28.15 10.54
N TRP A 318 -9.55 -28.61 11.78
CA TRP A 318 -8.45 -29.29 12.40
C TRP A 318 -8.50 -30.76 12.01
N HIS A 319 -7.42 -31.29 11.42
CA HIS A 319 -7.30 -32.69 11.12
C HIS A 319 -6.69 -33.46 12.28
N HIS A 320 -7.03 -34.75 12.40
CA HIS A 320 -6.30 -35.64 13.32
C HIS A 320 -4.81 -35.65 13.01
N PRO A 321 -3.94 -35.85 14.02
CA PRO A 321 -2.51 -36.06 13.81
C PRO A 321 -2.28 -37.24 12.83
N GLY A 322 -1.58 -36.98 11.73
CA GLY A 322 -1.35 -37.97 10.69
C GLY A 322 -0.68 -37.39 9.44
N PRO A 323 -0.52 -38.15 8.35
CA PRO A 323 -0.02 -37.63 7.10
C PRO A 323 -0.94 -36.51 6.57
N PRO A 324 -0.41 -35.51 5.82
CA PRO A 324 -1.24 -34.47 5.25
C PRO A 324 -2.28 -35.04 4.30
N PRO A 325 -3.49 -34.42 4.23
CA PRO A 325 -4.48 -34.86 3.27
C PRO A 325 -3.88 -34.70 1.84
N PRO A 326 -4.21 -35.64 0.93
CA PRO A 326 -3.65 -35.62 -0.43
C PRO A 326 -4.14 -34.42 -1.25
N GLU A 327 -5.29 -33.86 -0.91
CA GLU A 327 -5.89 -32.73 -1.60
C GLU A 327 -5.59 -31.42 -0.85
N LEU A 328 -5.08 -30.45 -1.57
CA LEU A 328 -4.92 -29.07 -1.05
C LEU A 328 -6.26 -28.34 -1.20
N PRO A 329 -6.63 -27.46 -0.24
CA PRO A 329 -7.78 -26.58 -0.40
C PRO A 329 -7.72 -25.81 -1.72
N ALA A 330 -8.88 -25.54 -2.33
CA ALA A 330 -8.98 -24.85 -3.62
C ALA A 330 -8.23 -23.50 -3.65
N GLY A 331 -8.17 -22.78 -2.51
CA GLY A 331 -7.44 -21.51 -2.36
C GLY A 331 -5.93 -21.63 -2.12
N ALA A 332 -5.40 -22.85 -1.96
CA ALA A 332 -3.96 -23.00 -1.61
C ALA A 332 -3.01 -22.48 -2.67
N ALA A 333 -3.40 -22.53 -3.95
CA ALA A 333 -2.62 -21.99 -5.06
C ALA A 333 -2.51 -20.47 -4.95
N SER A 334 -3.62 -19.78 -4.74
CA SER A 334 -3.72 -18.32 -4.60
C SER A 334 -2.88 -17.80 -3.41
N VAL A 335 -3.01 -18.43 -2.24
CA VAL A 335 -2.19 -18.06 -1.06
C VAL A 335 -0.70 -18.28 -1.33
N ARG A 336 -0.35 -19.39 -2.00
CA ARG A 336 1.05 -19.69 -2.35
C ARG A 336 1.63 -18.65 -3.32
N GLU A 337 0.86 -18.27 -4.31
CA GLU A 337 1.24 -17.23 -5.28
C GLU A 337 1.51 -15.89 -4.58
N GLN A 338 0.60 -15.43 -3.71
CA GLN A 338 0.76 -14.19 -2.93
C GLN A 338 2.03 -14.20 -2.08
N LYS A 339 2.31 -15.32 -1.42
CA LYS A 339 3.53 -15.47 -0.62
C LYS A 339 4.78 -15.46 -1.49
N SER A 340 4.75 -16.15 -2.62
CA SER A 340 5.89 -16.24 -3.54
C SER A 340 6.22 -14.92 -4.19
N THR A 341 5.21 -14.14 -4.60
CA THR A 341 5.41 -12.79 -5.15
C THR A 341 6.05 -11.87 -4.13
N THR A 342 5.62 -11.92 -2.85
CA THR A 342 6.25 -11.15 -1.78
C THR A 342 7.71 -11.54 -1.57
N VAL A 343 8.01 -12.84 -1.53
CA VAL A 343 9.37 -13.36 -1.35
C VAL A 343 10.26 -12.99 -2.53
N MET A 344 9.73 -13.03 -3.76
CA MET A 344 10.44 -12.66 -4.99
C MET A 344 10.87 -11.19 -4.97
N ARG A 345 9.94 -10.29 -4.67
CA ARG A 345 10.22 -8.84 -4.60
C ARG A 345 11.22 -8.50 -3.50
N GLU A 346 11.04 -9.10 -2.33
CA GLU A 346 11.96 -8.90 -1.23
C GLU A 346 13.35 -9.47 -1.54
N ALA A 347 13.44 -10.58 -2.25
CA ALA A 347 14.71 -11.13 -2.72
C ALA A 347 15.38 -10.19 -3.73
N LEU A 348 14.63 -9.63 -4.69
CA LEU A 348 15.16 -8.63 -5.63
C LEU A 348 15.70 -7.41 -4.86
N ARG A 349 14.88 -6.82 -3.99
CA ARG A 349 15.27 -5.63 -3.20
C ARG A 349 16.53 -5.89 -2.37
N ARG A 350 16.57 -7.01 -1.60
CA ARG A 350 17.76 -7.39 -0.81
C ARG A 350 18.99 -7.63 -1.65
N GLY A 351 18.80 -8.19 -2.84
CA GLY A 351 19.91 -8.41 -3.78
C GLY A 351 20.51 -7.10 -4.28
N LEU A 352 19.66 -6.12 -4.62
CA LEU A 352 20.09 -4.80 -5.05
C LEU A 352 20.76 -4.00 -3.92
N VAL A 353 20.19 -4.03 -2.70
CA VAL A 353 20.80 -3.40 -1.51
C VAL A 353 22.17 -4.03 -1.20
N ALA A 354 22.25 -5.36 -1.19
CA ALA A 354 23.53 -6.05 -0.95
C ALA A 354 24.57 -5.74 -2.02
N LEU A 355 24.14 -5.47 -3.25
CA LEU A 355 25.05 -5.06 -4.34
C LEU A 355 25.58 -3.64 -4.09
N GLY A 356 24.77 -2.71 -3.65
CA GLY A 356 25.19 -1.36 -3.27
C GLY A 356 26.12 -1.32 -2.04
N GLU A 357 25.98 -2.30 -1.16
CA GLU A 357 26.87 -2.49 0.01
C GLU A 357 28.11 -3.37 -0.31
N GLU A 358 28.37 -3.63 -1.58
CA GLU A 358 29.47 -4.46 -2.07
C GLU A 358 29.48 -5.92 -1.56
N ARG A 359 28.39 -6.39 -0.95
CA ARG A 359 28.22 -7.76 -0.44
C ARG A 359 27.84 -8.73 -1.57
N ARG A 360 28.80 -8.96 -2.49
CA ARG A 360 28.57 -9.65 -3.78
C ARG A 360 27.99 -11.06 -3.65
N GLU A 361 28.44 -11.87 -2.68
CA GLU A 361 27.91 -13.23 -2.46
C GLU A 361 26.44 -13.20 -2.00
N ALA A 362 26.10 -12.32 -1.06
CA ALA A 362 24.73 -12.12 -0.62
C ALA A 362 23.84 -11.62 -1.78
N ALA A 363 24.34 -10.64 -2.57
CA ALA A 363 23.65 -10.14 -3.76
C ALA A 363 23.37 -11.26 -4.76
N ARG A 364 24.36 -12.10 -5.08
CA ARG A 364 24.22 -13.25 -5.97
C ARG A 364 23.15 -14.22 -5.48
N GLY A 365 23.17 -14.57 -4.21
CA GLY A 365 22.19 -15.48 -3.60
C GLY A 365 20.77 -14.94 -3.64
N HIS A 366 20.58 -13.66 -3.33
CA HIS A 366 19.27 -13.02 -3.34
C HIS A 366 18.74 -12.81 -4.77
N LEU A 367 19.55 -12.31 -5.69
CA LEU A 367 19.15 -12.13 -7.10
C LEU A 367 18.87 -13.47 -7.79
N GLY A 368 19.65 -14.52 -7.51
CA GLY A 368 19.38 -15.87 -8.01
C GLY A 368 18.04 -16.43 -7.49
N ARG A 369 17.72 -16.19 -6.22
CA ARG A 369 16.40 -16.56 -5.67
C ARG A 369 15.27 -15.78 -6.34
N ALA A 370 15.44 -14.49 -6.60
CA ALA A 370 14.48 -13.68 -7.31
C ALA A 370 14.29 -14.16 -8.75
N ALA A 371 15.36 -14.45 -9.48
CA ALA A 371 15.33 -14.98 -10.85
C ALA A 371 14.54 -16.29 -10.94
N ARG A 372 14.81 -17.25 -10.05
CA ARG A 372 14.09 -18.54 -10.00
C ARG A 372 12.61 -18.38 -9.76
N LEU A 373 12.20 -17.45 -8.88
CA LEU A 373 10.79 -17.19 -8.61
C LEU A 373 10.13 -16.44 -9.77
N ALA A 374 10.84 -15.49 -10.38
CA ALA A 374 10.35 -14.74 -11.53
C ALA A 374 10.12 -15.63 -12.75
N ASP A 375 11.02 -16.55 -13.05
CA ASP A 375 10.88 -17.55 -14.09
C ASP A 375 9.65 -18.44 -13.83
N ARG A 376 9.52 -18.96 -12.60
CA ARG A 376 8.40 -19.82 -12.21
C ARG A 376 7.03 -19.15 -12.34
N PHE A 377 6.93 -17.84 -12.10
CA PHE A 377 5.67 -17.08 -12.10
C PHE A 377 5.49 -16.19 -13.34
N GLY A 378 6.40 -16.27 -14.32
CA GLY A 378 6.32 -15.48 -15.55
C GLY A 378 6.41 -13.98 -15.28
N THR A 379 7.31 -13.55 -14.39
CA THR A 379 7.40 -12.15 -13.97
C THR A 379 8.58 -11.46 -14.65
N ASP A 380 8.42 -11.15 -15.94
CA ASP A 380 9.50 -10.65 -16.81
C ASP A 380 10.19 -9.38 -16.29
N TRP A 381 9.44 -8.45 -15.71
CA TRP A 381 10.03 -7.20 -15.21
C TRP A 381 11.09 -7.44 -14.12
N VAL A 382 10.94 -8.49 -13.29
CA VAL A 382 11.97 -8.85 -12.28
C VAL A 382 13.21 -9.37 -12.97
N LEU A 383 13.06 -10.19 -14.02
CA LEU A 383 14.19 -10.67 -14.82
C LEU A 383 14.90 -9.51 -15.51
N ASP A 384 14.18 -8.51 -16.00
CA ASP A 384 14.77 -7.32 -16.63
C ASP A 384 15.56 -6.47 -15.63
N GLU A 385 15.02 -6.25 -14.41
CA GLU A 385 15.78 -5.58 -13.36
C GLU A 385 17.05 -6.36 -12.99
N ILE A 386 16.99 -7.69 -12.93
CA ILE A 386 18.19 -8.51 -12.67
C ILE A 386 19.19 -8.39 -13.82
N ARG A 387 18.73 -8.41 -15.09
CA ARG A 387 19.61 -8.27 -16.27
C ARG A 387 20.36 -6.93 -16.30
N ALA A 388 19.84 -5.89 -15.68
CA ALA A 388 20.55 -4.61 -15.58
C ALA A 388 21.84 -4.72 -14.74
N VAL A 389 21.91 -5.62 -13.75
CA VAL A 389 23.03 -5.75 -12.79
C VAL A 389 23.76 -7.09 -12.86
N ALA A 390 23.19 -8.09 -13.53
CA ALA A 390 23.74 -9.44 -13.62
C ALA A 390 23.34 -10.13 -14.92
N ASP A 391 24.16 -11.07 -15.38
CA ASP A 391 23.82 -12.01 -16.45
C ASP A 391 23.06 -13.19 -15.82
N ILE A 392 21.90 -13.54 -16.34
CA ILE A 392 21.13 -14.71 -15.91
C ILE A 392 21.64 -15.92 -16.71
N GLU A 393 22.39 -16.81 -16.05
CA GLU A 393 22.94 -18.01 -16.68
C GLU A 393 21.91 -19.16 -16.73
N ASP A 394 21.09 -19.28 -15.68
CA ASP A 394 20.03 -20.30 -15.57
C ASP A 394 18.96 -19.81 -14.58
N ALA A 395 17.86 -19.28 -15.10
CA ALA A 395 16.80 -18.74 -14.29
C ALA A 395 16.09 -19.82 -13.43
N PRO A 396 15.69 -20.98 -13.96
CA PRO A 396 15.11 -22.08 -13.17
C PRO A 396 15.99 -22.54 -12.00
N ALA A 397 17.30 -22.60 -12.18
CA ALA A 397 18.24 -22.96 -11.11
C ALA A 397 18.61 -21.76 -10.22
N GLY A 398 18.29 -20.53 -10.63
CA GLY A 398 18.65 -19.30 -9.92
C GLY A 398 20.15 -18.98 -10.03
N ARG A 399 20.80 -19.36 -11.13
CA ARG A 399 22.21 -19.03 -11.37
C ARG A 399 22.33 -17.69 -12.07
N VAL A 400 23.00 -16.76 -11.39
CA VAL A 400 23.28 -15.42 -11.91
C VAL A 400 24.75 -15.07 -11.72
N ARG A 401 25.31 -14.33 -12.67
CA ARG A 401 26.67 -13.81 -12.62
C ARG A 401 26.61 -12.28 -12.55
N LEU A 402 27.04 -11.72 -11.42
CA LEU A 402 27.06 -10.28 -11.22
C LEU A 402 28.01 -9.59 -12.19
N ARG A 403 27.59 -8.47 -12.77
CA ARG A 403 28.45 -7.61 -13.55
C ARG A 403 29.59 -7.06 -12.69
N ARG A 404 30.74 -6.78 -13.31
CA ARG A 404 31.95 -6.30 -12.60
C ARG A 404 31.75 -4.91 -12.00
N ALA A 405 31.14 -4.03 -12.78
CA ALA A 405 30.77 -2.67 -12.35
C ALA A 405 29.30 -2.47 -12.57
N VAL A 406 28.62 -1.96 -11.53
CA VAL A 406 27.25 -1.47 -11.56
C VAL A 406 27.30 -0.05 -11.05
N ASP A 407 26.73 0.87 -11.79
CA ASP A 407 26.65 2.27 -11.41
C ASP A 407 25.79 2.41 -10.16
N ALA A 408 26.33 3.03 -9.11
CA ALA A 408 25.62 3.25 -7.85
C ALA A 408 24.34 4.07 -8.07
N ASP A 409 24.36 5.05 -8.97
CA ASP A 409 23.22 5.90 -9.29
C ASP A 409 22.05 5.13 -9.90
N THR A 410 22.31 3.96 -10.49
CA THR A 410 21.29 3.08 -11.06
C THR A 410 20.58 2.27 -9.97
N LEU A 411 21.26 1.93 -8.88
CA LEU A 411 20.73 1.03 -7.84
C LEU A 411 19.57 1.64 -7.04
N GLY A 412 19.66 2.91 -6.69
CA GLY A 412 18.61 3.61 -5.95
C GLY A 412 17.24 3.53 -6.65
N PRO A 413 17.15 3.97 -7.92
CA PRO A 413 15.92 3.83 -8.72
C PRO A 413 15.41 2.39 -8.83
N MET A 414 16.30 1.40 -8.99
CA MET A 414 15.91 -0.02 -9.05
C MET A 414 15.32 -0.52 -7.72
N ILE A 415 15.91 -0.13 -6.58
CA ILE A 415 15.40 -0.48 -5.25
C ILE A 415 14.02 0.12 -5.02
N LEU A 416 13.81 1.39 -5.40
CA LEU A 416 12.49 2.03 -5.34
C LEU A 416 11.48 1.26 -6.19
N ARG A 417 11.80 0.95 -7.45
CA ARG A 417 10.89 0.18 -8.32
C ARG A 417 10.59 -1.20 -7.74
N ALA A 418 11.58 -1.91 -7.21
CA ALA A 418 11.38 -3.19 -6.57
C ALA A 418 10.42 -3.12 -5.37
N GLY A 419 10.47 -2.03 -4.59
CA GLY A 419 9.59 -1.78 -3.45
C GLY A 419 8.18 -1.31 -3.83
N SER A 420 8.06 -0.35 -4.74
CA SER A 420 6.85 0.41 -4.99
C SER A 420 6.04 0.01 -6.24
N ARG A 421 6.63 -0.77 -7.18
CA ARG A 421 5.94 -1.14 -8.42
C ARG A 421 4.65 -1.89 -8.15
N PRO A 422 3.50 -1.47 -8.72
CA PRO A 422 2.25 -2.19 -8.56
C PRO A 422 2.33 -3.64 -9.08
N VAL A 423 1.63 -4.55 -8.41
CA VAL A 423 1.47 -5.95 -8.84
C VAL A 423 0.09 -6.11 -9.41
N SER A 424 -0.01 -6.64 -10.63
CA SER A 424 -1.29 -7.07 -11.22
C SER A 424 -1.46 -8.58 -10.98
N LEU A 425 -2.62 -8.97 -10.51
CA LEU A 425 -2.99 -10.36 -10.31
C LEU A 425 -4.20 -10.71 -11.18
N THR A 426 -4.23 -11.92 -11.68
CA THR A 426 -5.26 -12.39 -12.63
C THR A 426 -6.63 -12.56 -11.99
N ASP A 427 -7.69 -12.25 -12.72
CA ASP A 427 -9.08 -12.33 -12.30
C ASP A 427 -9.58 -13.79 -12.17
N GLY A 428 -10.12 -14.14 -10.98
CA GLY A 428 -10.83 -15.39 -10.73
C GLY A 428 -12.28 -15.15 -10.28
N ALA A 429 -13.20 -16.05 -10.63
CA ALA A 429 -14.62 -15.95 -10.23
C ALA A 429 -14.79 -16.11 -8.70
N GLY A 430 -15.59 -15.26 -8.07
CA GLY A 430 -15.81 -15.23 -6.61
C GLY A 430 -16.78 -16.31 -6.10
N PRO A 431 -16.71 -16.68 -4.80
CA PRO A 431 -17.67 -17.59 -4.18
C PRO A 431 -19.04 -16.94 -3.99
N LEU A 432 -20.09 -17.77 -3.97
CA LEU A 432 -21.47 -17.36 -3.70
C LEU A 432 -21.65 -16.92 -2.24
N PRO A 433 -22.55 -15.95 -1.93
CA PRO A 433 -22.85 -15.55 -0.57
C PRO A 433 -23.45 -16.72 0.24
N GLY A 434 -22.91 -16.96 1.43
CA GLY A 434 -23.36 -17.99 2.35
C GLY A 434 -24.61 -17.60 3.18
N PRO A 435 -25.20 -18.53 3.95
CA PRO A 435 -26.37 -18.28 4.79
C PRO A 435 -26.07 -17.31 5.94
N ARG A 436 -27.12 -16.75 6.54
CA ARG A 436 -27.01 -15.96 7.75
C ARG A 436 -27.35 -16.81 8.99
N CYS A 437 -26.69 -16.54 10.11
CA CYS A 437 -27.00 -17.15 11.38
C CYS A 437 -28.44 -16.81 11.82
N GLY A 438 -29.25 -17.82 12.12
CA GLY A 438 -30.61 -17.62 12.55
C GLY A 438 -30.77 -16.89 13.89
N ARG A 439 -29.72 -16.92 14.75
CA ARG A 439 -29.75 -16.29 16.07
C ARG A 439 -29.30 -14.83 16.09
N CYS A 440 -28.24 -14.48 15.36
CA CYS A 440 -27.64 -13.14 15.43
C CYS A 440 -27.51 -12.44 14.07
N ALA A 441 -28.08 -13.03 13.02
CA ALA A 441 -28.04 -12.55 11.63
C ALA A 441 -26.63 -12.33 11.04
N THR A 442 -25.57 -12.71 11.75
CA THR A 442 -24.19 -12.64 11.23
C THR A 442 -24.06 -13.54 10.02
N PRO A 443 -23.50 -13.05 8.90
CA PRO A 443 -23.22 -13.90 7.73
C PRO A 443 -22.28 -15.05 8.10
N ALA A 444 -22.53 -16.20 7.52
CA ALA A 444 -21.74 -17.42 7.75
C ALA A 444 -21.22 -17.98 6.42
N GLY A 445 -20.07 -18.66 6.45
CA GLY A 445 -19.59 -19.42 5.29
C GLY A 445 -20.53 -20.59 4.98
N ALA A 446 -20.62 -20.98 3.70
CA ALA A 446 -21.50 -22.07 3.27
C ALA A 446 -21.27 -23.39 4.01
N GLU A 447 -20.04 -23.64 4.46
CA GLU A 447 -19.62 -24.87 5.15
C GLU A 447 -19.45 -24.70 6.68
N ALA A 448 -19.71 -23.50 7.22
CA ALA A 448 -19.53 -23.24 8.63
C ALA A 448 -20.63 -23.88 9.46
N ARG A 449 -20.28 -24.76 10.39
CA ARG A 449 -21.24 -25.43 11.28
C ARG A 449 -21.62 -24.61 12.52
N HIS A 450 -20.82 -23.58 12.87
CA HIS A 450 -21.08 -22.73 14.02
C HIS A 450 -20.82 -21.26 13.68
N CYS A 451 -21.67 -20.38 14.20
CA CYS A 451 -21.54 -18.95 14.00
C CYS A 451 -20.34 -18.40 14.76
N VAL A 452 -19.48 -17.61 14.08
CA VAL A 452 -18.29 -16.97 14.68
C VAL A 452 -18.64 -15.96 15.76
N ALA A 453 -19.82 -15.32 15.66
CA ALA A 453 -20.20 -14.24 16.57
C ALA A 453 -20.93 -14.74 17.84
N CYS A 454 -21.73 -15.81 17.76
CA CYS A 454 -22.55 -16.24 18.89
C CYS A 454 -22.45 -17.74 19.22
N GLY A 455 -21.64 -18.50 18.48
CA GLY A 455 -21.45 -19.94 18.69
C GLY A 455 -22.65 -20.81 18.26
N GLU A 456 -23.75 -20.23 17.76
CA GLU A 456 -24.93 -20.97 17.32
C GLU A 456 -24.59 -21.96 16.21
N ARG A 457 -25.21 -23.15 16.26
CA ARG A 457 -25.09 -24.15 15.23
C ARG A 457 -25.80 -23.67 13.94
N LEU A 458 -25.13 -23.75 12.80
CA LEU A 458 -25.61 -23.22 11.52
C LEU A 458 -26.15 -24.32 10.58
N LEU A 459 -25.68 -25.58 10.75
CA LEU A 459 -26.05 -26.75 9.98
C LEU A 459 -26.28 -27.95 10.92
#